data_9a7c946f507045843633598f6b0ec0a9
#
_entry.id   9a7c946f507045843633598f6b0ec0a9
#
_cell.length_a   1.000
_cell.length_b   1.000
_cell.length_c   1.000
_cell.angle_alpha   90.00
_cell.angle_beta   90.00
_cell.angle_gamma   90.00
#
_symmetry.space_group_name_H-M   'P 1'
#
loop_
_entity.id
_entity.type
_entity.pdbx_description
1 polymer ?
#
loop_
_entity_poly.entity_id
_entity_poly.type
_entity_poly.pdbx_seq_one_letter_code
_entity_poly.pdbx_strand_id
1 'polypeptide(L)'
;MLKRAVILGLLLAPAIVFAQSKKPGTPARAGKPLTSIDSVMVKQLFFSALHEKTIENFPLAADLFNRVLQTDPANDAAMYELAGLKKYQKNNSEAQQLLERAVTINADNEWYWISLADCYEKTNDIAKLENVFNQLIRINPDKPDYYFDKANAYFIQKRYDEALAVYKKVEDITGLNDDIVAQRQKIYLKQGKVDLAASEIETMIAANPGQVRYYLLLAEIYNSNGLNNKALPVLQKAVKMDPGNGMVHLALADIYREKKDAEACFNELELAFAIPSLEIDQKIRIILGYVPKFPEPNAKASALELSRILTVAHPSVAKAFAIYGDMLMQNAKYKEAKPVYKRSIELDDQVYGVQEQLVRLELGDNDIDAALKDGQNALSLFPNQAWMNYLVGVAYLQKKNYTKALSYLKNTTSLELQDKDLLSQCFSALGDVYHEQKDNAKSDEAYDRSLTYNPDNAYTLNNYAYYLSVRGERLDKAAAMSKHANELQPNTPSFEDTYAWILFRQKSYPEARVWIEKALVHDKDHSAVQEEHYGDIMFYLGDTNAAVENWKKAKENGAKSPVLERKINERKYIE
;
A
#
# COMPACT_ATOMS: atom_id res chain seq x y z
N MET A 1 -0.54 -24.98 5.41
CA MET A 1 -1.44 -26.15 5.23
C MET A 1 -1.19 -26.77 3.88
N LEU A 2 -0.62 -27.97 3.87
CA LEU A 2 -0.35 -28.76 2.68
C LEU A 2 -1.66 -29.21 2.01
N LYS A 3 -1.77 -29.07 0.68
CA LYS A 3 -2.66 -29.93 -0.11
C LYS A 3 -1.83 -30.69 -1.15
N ARG A 4 -1.80 -32.00 -0.93
CA ARG A 4 -1.28 -33.03 -1.84
C ARG A 4 -2.17 -33.09 -3.08
N ALA A 5 -1.57 -33.10 -4.27
CA ALA A 5 -2.22 -33.52 -5.51
C ALA A 5 -1.72 -34.94 -5.85
N VAL A 6 -2.67 -35.78 -6.13
CA VAL A 6 -2.53 -37.21 -6.46
C VAL A 6 -2.03 -37.32 -7.90
N ILE A 7 -0.95 -38.09 -8.07
CA ILE A 7 -0.43 -38.50 -9.38
C ILE A 7 -1.19 -39.75 -9.80
N LEU A 8 -1.95 -39.66 -10.89
CA LEU A 8 -2.51 -40.82 -11.58
C LEU A 8 -1.56 -41.16 -12.74
N GLY A 9 -0.87 -42.27 -12.62
CA GLY A 9 -0.04 -42.80 -13.67
C GLY A 9 -0.89 -43.48 -14.76
N LEU A 10 -0.69 -43.07 -15.99
CA LEU A 10 -1.14 -43.78 -17.19
C LEU A 10 0.08 -44.27 -17.94
N LEU A 11 0.30 -45.58 -17.89
CA LEU A 11 1.23 -46.33 -18.74
C LEU A 11 0.74 -46.24 -20.19
N LEU A 12 1.51 -45.60 -21.08
CA LEU A 12 1.38 -45.72 -22.51
C LEU A 12 2.68 -46.27 -23.09
N ALA A 13 2.56 -47.40 -23.74
CA ALA A 13 3.63 -48.11 -24.45
C ALA A 13 4.22 -47.25 -25.61
N PRO A 14 5.51 -47.42 -25.94
CA PRO A 14 6.10 -46.66 -27.04
C PRO A 14 5.63 -47.21 -28.39
N ALA A 15 4.86 -46.41 -29.11
CA ALA A 15 4.67 -46.62 -30.52
C ALA A 15 5.91 -46.17 -31.25
N ILE A 16 6.64 -47.14 -31.81
CA ILE A 16 7.77 -46.89 -32.71
C ILE A 16 7.19 -46.33 -34.02
N VAL A 17 7.23 -45.02 -34.18
CA VAL A 17 6.95 -44.36 -35.44
C VAL A 17 8.27 -44.30 -36.23
N PHE A 18 8.34 -45.08 -37.29
CA PHE A 18 9.40 -44.96 -38.28
C PHE A 18 9.40 -43.54 -38.86
N ALA A 19 10.38 -42.73 -38.49
CA ALA A 19 10.66 -41.47 -39.14
C ALA A 19 11.13 -41.76 -40.57
N GLN A 20 10.25 -41.60 -41.57
CA GLN A 20 10.69 -41.48 -42.93
C GLN A 20 11.52 -40.22 -43.09
N SER A 21 12.82 -40.39 -43.34
CA SER A 21 13.74 -39.33 -43.72
C SER A 21 13.20 -38.69 -45.01
N LYS A 22 12.62 -37.48 -44.87
CA LYS A 22 12.39 -36.64 -46.07
C LYS A 22 13.76 -36.32 -46.68
N LYS A 23 13.98 -36.79 -47.90
CA LYS A 23 15.09 -36.37 -48.75
C LYS A 23 15.14 -34.84 -48.81
N PRO A 24 16.33 -34.22 -48.85
CA PRO A 24 16.45 -32.78 -49.02
C PRO A 24 15.69 -32.36 -50.26
N GLY A 25 14.80 -31.37 -50.10
CA GLY A 25 13.97 -30.87 -51.19
C GLY A 25 14.84 -30.38 -52.33
N THR A 26 14.52 -30.86 -53.52
CA THR A 26 15.04 -30.35 -54.80
C THR A 26 14.94 -28.81 -54.78
N PRO A 27 15.97 -28.08 -55.25
CA PRO A 27 15.91 -26.62 -55.36
C PRO A 27 14.68 -26.28 -56.23
N ALA A 28 13.92 -25.25 -55.78
CA ALA A 28 12.73 -24.79 -56.47
C ALA A 28 13.06 -24.59 -57.97
N ARG A 29 12.33 -25.27 -58.85
CA ARG A 29 12.44 -25.07 -60.28
C ARG A 29 12.36 -23.58 -60.59
N ALA A 30 13.41 -23.04 -61.22
CA ALA A 30 13.37 -21.71 -61.81
C ALA A 30 12.08 -21.63 -62.67
N GLY A 31 11.19 -20.68 -62.29
CA GLY A 31 9.95 -20.49 -63.04
C GLY A 31 10.25 -20.19 -64.48
N LYS A 32 9.32 -20.59 -65.42
CA LYS A 32 9.43 -20.14 -66.78
C LYS A 32 9.67 -18.62 -66.80
N PRO A 33 10.59 -18.12 -67.65
CA PRO A 33 10.77 -16.71 -67.83
C PRO A 33 9.43 -16.03 -68.14
N LEU A 34 9.10 -14.97 -67.38
CA LEU A 34 7.87 -14.21 -67.61
C LEU A 34 7.84 -13.66 -69.00
N THR A 35 6.69 -13.73 -69.65
CA THR A 35 6.50 -13.04 -70.95
C THR A 35 6.53 -11.53 -70.71
N SER A 36 6.74 -10.71 -71.72
CA SER A 36 6.68 -9.27 -71.65
C SER A 36 5.33 -8.73 -71.08
N ILE A 37 4.24 -9.45 -71.45
CA ILE A 37 2.87 -9.15 -70.97
C ILE A 37 2.72 -9.50 -69.51
N ASP A 38 3.19 -10.67 -69.08
CA ASP A 38 3.16 -11.08 -67.69
C ASP A 38 3.98 -10.09 -66.78
N SER A 39 5.14 -9.66 -67.27
CA SER A 39 5.99 -8.68 -66.56
C SER A 39 5.31 -7.33 -66.37
N VAL A 40 4.55 -6.85 -67.35
CA VAL A 40 3.76 -5.59 -67.21
C VAL A 40 2.61 -5.79 -66.23
N MET A 41 1.89 -6.92 -66.35
CA MET A 41 0.78 -7.24 -65.45
C MET A 41 1.23 -7.38 -63.99
N VAL A 42 2.34 -8.06 -63.72
CA VAL A 42 2.94 -8.21 -62.39
C VAL A 42 3.25 -6.84 -61.79
N LYS A 43 3.88 -5.93 -62.55
CA LYS A 43 4.16 -4.57 -62.09
C LYS A 43 2.89 -3.79 -61.75
N GLN A 44 1.87 -3.85 -62.64
CA GLN A 44 0.60 -3.16 -62.40
C GLN A 44 -0.09 -3.67 -61.12
N LEU A 45 -0.20 -4.98 -60.95
CA LEU A 45 -0.79 -5.61 -59.75
C LEU A 45 -0.02 -5.23 -58.49
N PHE A 46 1.31 -5.25 -58.55
CA PHE A 46 2.15 -4.93 -57.41
C PHE A 46 1.97 -3.47 -56.93
N PHE A 47 2.00 -2.51 -57.88
CA PHE A 47 1.80 -1.10 -57.52
C PHE A 47 0.35 -0.81 -57.09
N SER A 48 -0.64 -1.49 -57.68
CA SER A 48 -2.02 -1.41 -57.21
C SER A 48 -2.16 -1.97 -55.79
N ALA A 49 -1.48 -3.07 -55.45
CA ALA A 49 -1.47 -3.64 -54.12
C ALA A 49 -0.82 -2.70 -53.09
N LEU A 50 0.28 -2.04 -53.46
CA LEU A 50 0.91 -1.01 -52.61
C LEU A 50 -0.01 0.19 -52.38
N HIS A 51 -0.72 0.63 -53.42
CA HIS A 51 -1.71 1.70 -53.29
C HIS A 51 -2.82 1.32 -52.29
N GLU A 52 -3.42 0.16 -52.47
CA GLU A 52 -4.47 -0.34 -51.55
C GLU A 52 -3.96 -0.52 -50.12
N LYS A 53 -2.71 -0.96 -49.97
CA LYS A 53 -2.07 -1.01 -48.63
C LYS A 53 -1.94 0.39 -48.02
N THR A 54 -1.59 1.42 -48.80
CA THR A 54 -1.40 2.79 -48.33
C THR A 54 -2.72 3.42 -47.86
N ILE A 55 -3.83 3.07 -48.51
CA ILE A 55 -5.18 3.52 -48.08
C ILE A 55 -5.84 2.55 -47.10
N GLU A 56 -5.07 1.65 -46.50
CA GLU A 56 -5.49 0.67 -45.48
C GLU A 56 -6.55 -0.33 -45.95
N ASN A 57 -6.73 -0.51 -47.27
CA ASN A 57 -7.57 -1.54 -47.82
C ASN A 57 -6.81 -2.90 -47.87
N PHE A 58 -6.46 -3.38 -46.68
CA PHE A 58 -5.62 -4.56 -46.48
C PHE A 58 -6.16 -5.86 -47.14
N PRO A 59 -7.49 -6.12 -47.15
CA PRO A 59 -8.01 -7.30 -47.81
C PRO A 59 -7.73 -7.30 -49.34
N LEU A 60 -7.97 -6.19 -49.99
CA LEU A 60 -7.74 -6.07 -51.44
C LEU A 60 -6.23 -6.05 -51.76
N ALA A 61 -5.42 -5.35 -50.90
CA ALA A 61 -3.98 -5.38 -51.05
C ALA A 61 -3.41 -6.81 -50.98
N ALA A 62 -3.89 -7.63 -50.02
CA ALA A 62 -3.48 -9.02 -49.88
C ALA A 62 -3.91 -9.89 -51.09
N ASP A 63 -5.11 -9.70 -51.62
CA ASP A 63 -5.56 -10.38 -52.84
C ASP A 63 -4.66 -10.04 -54.04
N LEU A 64 -4.39 -8.77 -54.25
CA LEU A 64 -3.53 -8.30 -55.33
C LEU A 64 -2.09 -8.84 -55.23
N PHE A 65 -1.48 -8.84 -54.02
CA PHE A 65 -0.17 -9.50 -53.83
C PHE A 65 -0.23 -10.98 -54.06
N ASN A 66 -1.30 -11.70 -53.68
CA ASN A 66 -1.47 -13.11 -54.01
C ASN A 66 -1.53 -13.34 -55.54
N ARG A 67 -2.20 -12.47 -56.29
CA ARG A 67 -2.25 -12.55 -57.75
C ARG A 67 -0.88 -12.28 -58.37
N VAL A 68 -0.09 -11.35 -57.79
CA VAL A 68 1.32 -11.20 -58.20
C VAL A 68 2.06 -12.53 -58.05
N LEU A 69 1.92 -13.19 -56.89
CA LEU A 69 2.61 -14.45 -56.58
C LEU A 69 2.10 -15.65 -57.39
N GLN A 70 0.86 -15.59 -57.87
CA GLN A 70 0.34 -16.59 -58.82
C GLN A 70 0.99 -16.47 -60.20
N THR A 71 1.27 -15.23 -60.63
CA THR A 71 1.88 -14.98 -61.96
C THR A 71 3.40 -15.07 -61.89
N ASP A 72 3.98 -14.54 -60.80
CA ASP A 72 5.42 -14.56 -60.51
C ASP A 72 5.67 -15.18 -59.12
N PRO A 73 5.78 -16.51 -59.01
CA PRO A 73 6.01 -17.18 -57.73
C PRO A 73 7.38 -16.85 -57.08
N ALA A 74 8.27 -16.19 -57.78
CA ALA A 74 9.59 -15.80 -57.30
C ALA A 74 9.68 -14.31 -56.95
N ASN A 75 8.57 -13.59 -56.85
CA ASN A 75 8.54 -12.20 -56.51
C ASN A 75 8.76 -12.00 -54.99
N ASP A 76 10.00 -11.82 -54.60
CA ASP A 76 10.42 -11.65 -53.21
C ASP A 76 9.80 -10.41 -52.54
N ALA A 77 9.66 -9.31 -53.32
CA ALA A 77 9.04 -8.07 -52.79
C ALA A 77 7.55 -8.28 -52.47
N ALA A 78 6.80 -8.99 -53.33
CA ALA A 78 5.39 -9.30 -53.04
C ALA A 78 5.24 -10.24 -51.84
N MET A 79 6.16 -11.20 -51.66
CA MET A 79 6.18 -12.04 -50.46
C MET A 79 6.40 -11.22 -49.19
N TYR A 80 7.33 -10.29 -49.21
CA TYR A 80 7.63 -9.40 -48.06
C TYR A 80 6.44 -8.52 -47.71
N GLU A 81 5.83 -7.87 -48.70
CA GLU A 81 4.69 -7.00 -48.48
C GLU A 81 3.46 -7.76 -47.96
N LEU A 82 3.18 -8.94 -48.56
CA LEU A 82 2.11 -9.83 -48.10
C LEU A 82 2.38 -10.34 -46.66
N ALA A 83 3.62 -10.68 -46.34
CA ALA A 83 4.00 -11.10 -45.01
C ALA A 83 3.74 -9.97 -43.97
N GLY A 84 3.99 -8.72 -44.36
CA GLY A 84 3.65 -7.55 -43.54
C GLY A 84 2.15 -7.48 -43.24
N LEU A 85 1.30 -7.69 -44.21
CA LEU A 85 -0.17 -7.75 -44.07
C LEU A 85 -0.60 -8.93 -43.18
N LYS A 86 0.02 -10.09 -43.31
CA LYS A 86 -0.25 -11.26 -42.47
C LYS A 86 0.17 -11.05 -41.03
N LYS A 87 1.28 -10.37 -40.78
CA LYS A 87 1.69 -9.95 -39.43
C LYS A 87 0.66 -9.01 -38.81
N TYR A 88 0.17 -8.03 -39.54
CA TYR A 88 -0.90 -7.14 -39.09
C TYR A 88 -2.16 -7.92 -38.69
N GLN A 89 -2.51 -8.96 -39.46
CA GLN A 89 -3.62 -9.88 -39.17
C GLN A 89 -3.31 -10.88 -38.04
N LYS A 90 -2.14 -10.78 -37.38
CA LYS A 90 -1.65 -11.74 -36.38
C LYS A 90 -1.45 -13.17 -36.87
N ASN A 91 -1.39 -13.37 -38.18
CA ASN A 91 -1.08 -14.67 -38.79
C ASN A 91 0.43 -14.80 -39.00
N ASN A 92 1.18 -14.91 -37.90
CA ASN A 92 2.63 -14.95 -37.93
C ASN A 92 3.19 -16.19 -38.62
N SER A 93 2.47 -17.31 -38.60
CA SER A 93 2.91 -18.56 -39.27
C SER A 93 2.94 -18.42 -40.80
N GLU A 94 1.92 -17.82 -41.42
CA GLU A 94 1.89 -17.58 -42.84
C GLU A 94 2.91 -16.50 -43.25
N ALA A 95 3.04 -15.45 -42.45
CA ALA A 95 4.08 -14.43 -42.64
C ALA A 95 5.49 -15.03 -42.61
N GLN A 96 5.77 -15.93 -41.68
CA GLN A 96 7.04 -16.65 -41.58
C GLN A 96 7.33 -17.44 -42.85
N GLN A 97 6.37 -18.24 -43.37
CA GLN A 97 6.56 -19.02 -44.59
C GLN A 97 6.87 -18.15 -45.81
N LEU A 98 6.20 -16.99 -45.92
CA LEU A 98 6.45 -16.04 -47.00
C LEU A 98 7.85 -15.44 -46.91
N LEU A 99 8.28 -15.07 -45.71
CA LEU A 99 9.60 -14.49 -45.48
C LEU A 99 10.73 -15.53 -45.65
N GLU A 100 10.54 -16.78 -45.21
CA GLU A 100 11.50 -17.88 -45.44
C GLU A 100 11.73 -18.09 -46.94
N ARG A 101 10.67 -17.94 -47.76
CA ARG A 101 10.81 -17.97 -49.21
C ARG A 101 11.49 -16.72 -49.77
N ALA A 102 11.13 -15.53 -49.29
CA ALA A 102 11.72 -14.27 -49.73
C ALA A 102 13.24 -14.23 -49.53
N VAL A 103 13.74 -14.63 -48.33
CA VAL A 103 15.18 -14.70 -48.05
C VAL A 103 15.92 -15.75 -48.85
N THR A 104 15.22 -16.82 -49.33
CA THR A 104 15.83 -17.82 -50.21
C THR A 104 16.05 -17.27 -51.63
N ILE A 105 15.17 -16.34 -52.09
CA ILE A 105 15.27 -15.72 -53.40
C ILE A 105 16.27 -14.57 -53.37
N ASN A 106 16.22 -13.73 -52.35
CA ASN A 106 17.07 -12.56 -52.20
C ASN A 106 17.67 -12.50 -50.77
N ALA A 107 18.78 -13.22 -50.61
CA ALA A 107 19.46 -13.37 -49.33
C ALA A 107 20.21 -12.11 -48.85
N ASP A 108 20.37 -11.12 -49.76
CA ASP A 108 21.11 -9.89 -49.41
C ASP A 108 20.18 -8.75 -49.00
N ASN A 109 18.87 -8.96 -48.96
CA ASN A 109 17.92 -7.97 -48.50
C ASN A 109 17.79 -8.04 -46.96
N GLU A 110 18.38 -7.09 -46.29
CA GLU A 110 18.40 -6.95 -44.81
C GLU A 110 16.98 -6.93 -44.20
N TRP A 111 16.04 -6.24 -44.83
CA TRP A 111 14.68 -6.08 -44.31
C TRP A 111 13.89 -7.40 -44.24
N TYR A 112 14.17 -8.34 -45.17
CA TYR A 112 13.53 -9.63 -45.13
C TYR A 112 13.99 -10.47 -43.95
N TRP A 113 15.28 -10.44 -43.63
CA TRP A 113 15.83 -11.10 -42.47
C TRP A 113 15.36 -10.48 -41.15
N ILE A 114 15.28 -9.14 -41.06
CA ILE A 114 14.74 -8.44 -39.88
C ILE A 114 13.28 -8.84 -39.65
N SER A 115 12.46 -8.84 -40.71
CA SER A 115 11.06 -9.26 -40.57
C SER A 115 10.90 -10.75 -40.22
N LEU A 116 11.82 -11.60 -40.69
CA LEU A 116 11.84 -13.02 -40.36
C LEU A 116 12.25 -13.27 -38.92
N ALA A 117 13.19 -12.49 -38.38
CA ALA A 117 13.53 -12.52 -36.97
C ALA A 117 12.31 -12.23 -36.07
N ASP A 118 11.59 -11.15 -36.34
CA ASP A 118 10.35 -10.80 -35.61
C ASP A 118 9.27 -11.91 -35.70
N CYS A 119 9.17 -12.60 -36.84
CA CYS A 119 8.27 -13.76 -36.95
C CYS A 119 8.72 -14.93 -36.08
N TYR A 120 10.01 -15.26 -36.06
CA TYR A 120 10.53 -16.35 -35.25
C TYR A 120 10.40 -16.07 -33.75
N GLU A 121 10.58 -14.82 -33.32
CA GLU A 121 10.32 -14.43 -31.95
C GLU A 121 8.85 -14.62 -31.58
N LYS A 122 7.93 -14.12 -32.39
CA LYS A 122 6.48 -14.25 -32.16
C LYS A 122 5.94 -15.67 -32.23
N THR A 123 6.56 -16.52 -33.04
CA THR A 123 6.23 -17.95 -33.09
C THR A 123 7.03 -18.79 -32.09
N ASN A 124 7.90 -18.16 -31.31
CA ASN A 124 8.80 -18.79 -30.35
C ASN A 124 9.76 -19.81 -30.97
N ASP A 125 10.15 -19.59 -32.24
CA ASP A 125 11.11 -20.44 -32.97
C ASP A 125 12.55 -19.90 -32.81
N ILE A 126 12.95 -19.74 -31.55
CA ILE A 126 14.22 -19.07 -31.15
C ILE A 126 15.44 -19.80 -31.74
N ALA A 127 15.36 -21.10 -31.97
CA ALA A 127 16.47 -21.87 -32.54
C ALA A 127 16.86 -21.41 -33.95
N LYS A 128 15.93 -20.84 -34.74
CA LYS A 128 16.21 -20.33 -36.07
C LYS A 128 16.80 -18.93 -36.12
N LEU A 129 16.70 -18.17 -35.02
CA LEU A 129 17.25 -16.81 -34.93
C LEU A 129 18.75 -16.76 -35.13
N GLU A 130 19.48 -17.79 -34.73
CA GLU A 130 20.93 -17.87 -34.95
C GLU A 130 21.29 -17.70 -36.41
N ASN A 131 20.62 -18.42 -37.32
CA ASN A 131 20.86 -18.30 -38.75
C ASN A 131 20.49 -16.92 -39.29
N VAL A 132 19.37 -16.36 -38.85
CA VAL A 132 18.93 -15.02 -39.24
C VAL A 132 19.99 -13.98 -38.87
N PHE A 133 20.44 -13.96 -37.65
CA PHE A 133 21.46 -13.01 -37.22
C PHE A 133 22.82 -13.25 -37.88
N ASN A 134 23.16 -14.50 -38.22
CA ASN A 134 24.37 -14.77 -39.01
C ASN A 134 24.28 -14.11 -40.38
N GLN A 135 23.12 -14.15 -41.05
CA GLN A 135 22.91 -13.51 -42.35
C GLN A 135 22.89 -11.98 -42.23
N LEU A 136 22.26 -11.42 -41.20
CA LEU A 136 22.27 -9.98 -40.94
C LEU A 136 23.69 -9.45 -40.70
N ILE A 137 24.47 -10.17 -39.91
CA ILE A 137 25.91 -9.86 -39.66
C ILE A 137 26.74 -9.99 -40.95
N ARG A 138 26.43 -11.00 -41.83
CA ARG A 138 27.11 -11.12 -43.13
C ARG A 138 26.84 -9.90 -44.02
N ILE A 139 25.58 -9.38 -44.00
CA ILE A 139 25.17 -8.23 -44.80
C ILE A 139 25.78 -6.94 -44.24
N ASN A 140 25.73 -6.74 -42.95
CA ASN A 140 26.22 -5.55 -42.28
C ASN A 140 27.08 -5.93 -41.05
N PRO A 141 28.38 -6.25 -41.25
CA PRO A 141 29.26 -6.76 -40.20
C PRO A 141 29.59 -5.72 -39.10
N ASP A 142 29.47 -4.44 -39.40
CA ASP A 142 29.80 -3.36 -38.47
C ASP A 142 28.58 -2.86 -37.65
N LYS A 143 27.43 -3.53 -37.77
CA LYS A 143 26.20 -3.15 -37.05
C LYS A 143 26.10 -3.90 -35.74
N PRO A 144 26.36 -3.24 -34.57
CA PRO A 144 26.44 -3.89 -33.28
C PRO A 144 25.11 -4.49 -32.81
N ASP A 145 23.98 -3.92 -33.26
CA ASP A 145 22.63 -4.37 -32.89
C ASP A 145 22.41 -5.86 -33.25
N TYR A 146 22.92 -6.31 -34.40
CA TYR A 146 22.74 -7.70 -34.84
C TYR A 146 23.51 -8.70 -33.98
N TYR A 147 24.67 -8.29 -33.49
CA TYR A 147 25.41 -9.11 -32.54
C TYR A 147 24.72 -9.11 -31.17
N PHE A 148 24.19 -7.97 -30.76
CA PHE A 148 23.46 -7.85 -29.49
C PHE A 148 22.23 -8.77 -29.49
N ASP A 149 21.44 -8.74 -30.55
CA ASP A 149 20.25 -9.59 -30.70
C ASP A 149 20.62 -11.07 -30.81
N LYS A 150 21.72 -11.40 -31.51
CA LYS A 150 22.25 -12.76 -31.56
C LYS A 150 22.64 -13.26 -30.16
N ALA A 151 23.35 -12.42 -29.36
CA ALA A 151 23.72 -12.76 -28.00
C ALA A 151 22.49 -12.95 -27.11
N ASN A 152 21.46 -12.10 -27.26
CA ASN A 152 20.19 -12.25 -26.56
C ASN A 152 19.47 -13.56 -26.94
N ALA A 153 19.48 -13.94 -28.21
CA ALA A 153 18.90 -15.21 -28.66
C ALA A 153 19.62 -16.41 -28.00
N TYR A 154 20.93 -16.36 -27.89
CA TYR A 154 21.69 -17.37 -27.15
C TYR A 154 21.39 -17.37 -25.66
N PHE A 155 21.24 -16.20 -25.05
CA PHE A 155 20.85 -16.09 -23.64
C PHE A 155 19.50 -16.75 -23.36
N ILE A 156 18.48 -16.51 -24.20
CA ILE A 156 17.16 -17.12 -24.06
C ILE A 156 17.24 -18.65 -24.18
N GLN A 157 18.11 -19.15 -25.06
CA GLN A 157 18.37 -20.58 -25.23
C GLN A 157 19.27 -21.18 -24.11
N LYS A 158 19.70 -20.36 -23.12
CA LYS A 158 20.64 -20.72 -22.05
C LYS A 158 22.03 -21.14 -22.57
N ARG A 159 22.37 -20.75 -23.78
CA ARG A 159 23.69 -20.95 -24.39
C ARG A 159 24.60 -19.79 -23.97
N TYR A 160 24.94 -19.79 -22.70
CA TYR A 160 25.56 -18.63 -22.04
C TYR A 160 26.98 -18.34 -22.55
N ASP A 161 27.76 -19.38 -22.85
CA ASP A 161 29.14 -19.19 -23.30
C ASP A 161 29.21 -18.60 -24.71
N GLU A 162 28.26 -19.02 -25.59
CA GLU A 162 28.13 -18.43 -26.92
C GLU A 162 27.60 -16.98 -26.83
N ALA A 163 26.67 -16.69 -25.93
CA ALA A 163 26.20 -15.32 -25.70
C ALA A 163 27.37 -14.41 -25.27
N LEU A 164 28.18 -14.85 -24.31
CA LEU A 164 29.38 -14.11 -23.84
C LEU A 164 30.38 -13.87 -24.95
N ALA A 165 30.61 -14.87 -25.82
CA ALA A 165 31.54 -14.73 -26.95
C ALA A 165 31.02 -13.67 -27.97
N VAL A 166 29.72 -13.61 -28.18
CA VAL A 166 29.12 -12.60 -29.08
C VAL A 166 29.13 -11.22 -28.43
N TYR A 167 28.82 -11.07 -27.12
CA TYR A 167 28.98 -9.78 -26.42
C TYR A 167 30.40 -9.26 -26.43
N LYS A 168 31.42 -10.16 -26.44
CA LYS A 168 32.81 -9.73 -26.64
C LYS A 168 33.02 -9.11 -28.02
N LYS A 169 32.34 -9.63 -29.07
CA LYS A 169 32.36 -8.99 -30.40
C LYS A 169 31.70 -7.63 -30.41
N VAL A 170 30.60 -7.45 -29.69
CA VAL A 170 29.98 -6.14 -29.52
C VAL A 170 30.95 -5.16 -28.88
N GLU A 171 31.63 -5.57 -27.80
CA GLU A 171 32.65 -4.75 -27.13
C GLU A 171 33.80 -4.37 -28.08
N ASP A 172 34.27 -5.29 -28.94
CA ASP A 172 35.34 -5.03 -29.92
C ASP A 172 34.90 -3.94 -30.93
N ILE A 173 33.59 -3.82 -31.23
CA ILE A 173 33.04 -2.82 -32.17
C ILE A 173 32.73 -1.48 -31.50
N THR A 174 32.08 -1.51 -30.33
CA THR A 174 31.54 -0.31 -29.67
C THR A 174 32.39 0.20 -28.52
N GLY A 175 33.35 -0.57 -28.08
CA GLY A 175 34.03 -0.39 -26.78
C GLY A 175 33.15 -0.90 -25.61
N LEU A 176 33.79 -0.96 -24.43
CA LEU A 176 33.10 -1.34 -23.21
C LEU A 176 32.08 -0.27 -22.81
N ASN A 177 30.84 -0.70 -22.56
CA ASN A 177 29.75 0.17 -22.13
C ASN A 177 28.83 -0.52 -21.12
N ASP A 178 27.92 0.25 -20.50
CA ASP A 178 27.02 -0.25 -19.46
C ASP A 178 26.12 -1.40 -19.94
N ASP A 179 25.63 -1.35 -21.18
CA ASP A 179 24.70 -2.35 -21.71
C ASP A 179 25.36 -3.73 -21.83
N ILE A 180 26.58 -3.77 -22.38
CA ILE A 180 27.36 -5.01 -22.50
C ILE A 180 27.65 -5.59 -21.11
N VAL A 181 28.11 -4.74 -20.21
CA VAL A 181 28.44 -5.15 -18.83
C VAL A 181 27.20 -5.70 -18.12
N ALA A 182 26.06 -5.03 -18.23
CA ALA A 182 24.81 -5.49 -17.63
C ALA A 182 24.35 -6.85 -18.17
N GLN A 183 24.50 -7.11 -19.47
CA GLN A 183 24.12 -8.40 -20.04
C GLN A 183 25.08 -9.52 -19.64
N ARG A 184 26.39 -9.28 -19.66
CA ARG A 184 27.39 -10.26 -19.21
C ARG A 184 27.24 -10.56 -17.73
N GLN A 185 27.05 -9.55 -16.89
CA GLN A 185 26.73 -9.69 -15.48
C GLN A 185 25.50 -10.57 -15.24
N LYS A 186 24.41 -10.33 -15.99
CA LYS A 186 23.18 -11.11 -15.91
C LYS A 186 23.43 -12.59 -16.24
N ILE A 187 24.28 -12.87 -17.23
CA ILE A 187 24.69 -14.23 -17.58
C ILE A 187 25.46 -14.87 -16.42
N TYR A 188 26.49 -14.21 -15.91
CA TYR A 188 27.31 -14.75 -14.83
C TYR A 188 26.49 -15.01 -13.56
N LEU A 189 25.55 -14.12 -13.22
CA LEU A 189 24.64 -14.34 -12.08
C LEU A 189 23.71 -15.55 -12.32
N LYS A 190 23.20 -15.75 -13.57
CA LYS A 190 22.41 -16.94 -13.91
C LYS A 190 23.21 -18.23 -13.84
N GLN A 191 24.53 -18.17 -14.04
CA GLN A 191 25.45 -19.30 -13.88
C GLN A 191 25.94 -19.48 -12.42
N GLY A 192 25.55 -18.61 -11.47
CA GLY A 192 26.07 -18.60 -10.10
C GLY A 192 27.51 -18.12 -9.97
N LYS A 193 28.10 -17.52 -11.02
CA LYS A 193 29.47 -17.04 -11.07
C LYS A 193 29.56 -15.59 -10.57
N VAL A 194 29.32 -15.40 -9.26
CA VAL A 194 29.20 -14.06 -8.64
C VAL A 194 30.52 -13.27 -8.79
N ASP A 195 31.67 -13.89 -8.63
CA ASP A 195 32.96 -13.19 -8.75
C ASP A 195 33.21 -12.68 -10.18
N LEU A 196 32.76 -13.39 -11.22
CA LEU A 196 32.85 -12.91 -12.60
C LEU A 196 31.87 -11.75 -12.85
N ALA A 197 30.67 -11.84 -12.30
CA ALA A 197 29.72 -10.73 -12.39
C ALA A 197 30.24 -9.45 -11.70
N ALA A 198 30.89 -9.60 -10.56
CA ALA A 198 31.54 -8.50 -9.85
C ALA A 198 32.72 -7.91 -10.64
N SER A 199 33.56 -8.76 -11.25
CA SER A 199 34.72 -8.33 -12.05
C SER A 199 34.31 -7.47 -13.26
N GLU A 200 33.15 -7.70 -13.85
CA GLU A 200 32.61 -6.83 -14.92
C GLU A 200 32.42 -5.39 -14.42
N ILE A 201 31.85 -5.23 -13.22
CA ILE A 201 31.63 -3.90 -12.63
C ILE A 201 32.97 -3.30 -12.15
N GLU A 202 33.90 -4.10 -11.61
CA GLU A 202 35.23 -3.63 -11.23
C GLU A 202 35.99 -3.05 -12.43
N THR A 203 35.78 -3.61 -13.62
CA THR A 203 36.33 -3.07 -14.87
C THR A 203 35.74 -1.68 -15.18
N MET A 204 34.43 -1.48 -14.97
CA MET A 204 33.81 -0.16 -15.12
C MET A 204 34.30 0.84 -14.07
N ILE A 205 34.52 0.39 -12.83
CA ILE A 205 35.12 1.21 -11.77
C ILE A 205 36.53 1.63 -12.14
N ALA A 206 37.32 0.72 -12.70
CA ALA A 206 38.70 1.02 -13.11
C ALA A 206 38.73 2.06 -14.25
N ALA A 207 37.81 1.96 -15.21
CA ALA A 207 37.68 2.92 -16.31
C ALA A 207 37.10 4.28 -15.83
N ASN A 208 36.24 4.28 -14.84
CA ASN A 208 35.51 5.48 -14.35
C ASN A 208 35.47 5.51 -12.80
N PRO A 209 36.60 5.70 -12.12
CA PRO A 209 36.68 5.53 -10.67
C PRO A 209 35.88 6.56 -9.86
N GLY A 210 35.44 7.67 -10.48
CA GLY A 210 34.61 8.70 -9.85
C GLY A 210 33.10 8.42 -9.89
N GLN A 211 32.65 7.35 -10.53
CA GLN A 211 31.23 7.07 -10.70
C GLN A 211 30.67 6.21 -9.57
N VAL A 212 30.09 6.84 -8.56
CA VAL A 212 29.51 6.17 -7.37
C VAL A 212 28.51 5.08 -7.72
N ARG A 213 27.75 5.21 -8.81
CA ARG A 213 26.77 4.22 -9.24
C ARG A 213 27.35 2.82 -9.46
N TYR A 214 28.61 2.70 -9.93
CA TYR A 214 29.23 1.39 -10.12
C TYR A 214 29.59 0.72 -8.79
N TYR A 215 29.94 1.50 -7.78
CA TYR A 215 30.16 0.97 -6.42
C TYR A 215 28.84 0.47 -5.81
N LEU A 216 27.73 1.17 -6.05
CA LEU A 216 26.40 0.70 -5.63
C LEU A 216 26.03 -0.62 -6.32
N LEU A 217 26.22 -0.71 -7.65
CA LEU A 217 25.96 -1.96 -8.39
C LEU A 217 26.84 -3.11 -7.90
N LEU A 218 28.13 -2.88 -7.66
CA LEU A 218 29.03 -3.89 -7.13
C LEU A 218 28.61 -4.36 -5.73
N ALA A 219 28.23 -3.42 -4.87
CA ALA A 219 27.74 -3.74 -3.54
C ALA A 219 26.43 -4.52 -3.56
N GLU A 220 25.51 -4.18 -4.48
CA GLU A 220 24.24 -4.89 -4.68
C GLU A 220 24.48 -6.34 -5.12
N ILE A 221 25.43 -6.57 -6.05
CA ILE A 221 25.84 -7.95 -6.44
C ILE A 221 26.31 -8.73 -5.22
N TYR A 222 27.19 -8.15 -4.42
CA TYR A 222 27.71 -8.83 -3.25
C TYR A 222 26.62 -9.07 -2.20
N ASN A 223 25.81 -8.05 -1.91
CA ASN A 223 24.76 -8.14 -0.89
C ASN A 223 23.68 -9.17 -1.26
N SER A 224 23.17 -9.12 -2.48
CA SER A 224 22.12 -10.06 -2.96
C SER A 224 22.60 -11.53 -3.01
N ASN A 225 23.92 -11.76 -2.94
CA ASN A 225 24.51 -13.08 -2.88
C ASN A 225 25.11 -13.44 -1.48
N GLY A 226 24.75 -12.68 -0.44
CA GLY A 226 25.17 -12.94 0.95
C GLY A 226 26.64 -12.62 1.23
N LEU A 227 27.33 -11.91 0.34
CA LEU A 227 28.74 -11.54 0.47
C LEU A 227 28.94 -10.16 1.12
N ASN A 228 28.23 -9.90 2.24
CA ASN A 228 28.18 -8.61 2.93
C ASN A 228 29.57 -8.10 3.35
N ASN A 229 30.50 -9.01 3.64
CA ASN A 229 31.86 -8.64 3.97
C ASN A 229 32.63 -8.05 2.77
N LYS A 230 32.24 -8.38 1.52
CA LYS A 230 32.78 -7.76 0.31
C LYS A 230 32.06 -6.48 -0.04
N ALA A 231 30.73 -6.39 0.20
CA ALA A 231 29.91 -5.21 -0.08
C ALA A 231 30.31 -4.01 0.80
N LEU A 232 30.54 -4.22 2.09
CA LEU A 232 30.81 -3.14 3.05
C LEU A 232 31.99 -2.23 2.66
N PRO A 233 33.21 -2.75 2.36
CA PRO A 233 34.34 -1.88 1.97
C PRO A 233 34.08 -1.12 0.65
N VAL A 234 33.31 -1.69 -0.27
CA VAL A 234 32.90 -1.03 -1.52
C VAL A 234 32.04 0.20 -1.23
N LEU A 235 31.02 0.04 -0.36
CA LEU A 235 30.15 1.14 0.03
C LEU A 235 30.87 2.20 0.88
N GLN A 236 31.79 1.77 1.76
CA GLN A 236 32.63 2.69 2.53
C GLN A 236 33.52 3.56 1.63
N LYS A 237 33.96 3.02 0.49
CA LYS A 237 34.69 3.79 -0.52
C LYS A 237 33.73 4.77 -1.23
N ALA A 238 32.52 4.33 -1.58
CA ALA A 238 31.50 5.16 -2.21
C ALA A 238 31.10 6.36 -1.33
N VAL A 239 30.88 6.16 -0.03
CA VAL A 239 30.58 7.24 0.94
C VAL A 239 31.71 8.27 1.03
N LYS A 240 32.97 7.84 0.99
CA LYS A 240 34.11 8.78 1.00
C LYS A 240 34.16 9.66 -0.26
N MET A 241 33.65 9.16 -1.38
CA MET A 241 33.62 9.89 -2.65
C MET A 241 32.43 10.85 -2.72
N ASP A 242 31.27 10.43 -2.23
CA ASP A 242 30.05 11.22 -2.21
C ASP A 242 29.30 11.00 -0.87
N PRO A 243 29.67 11.75 0.18
CA PRO A 243 29.05 11.65 1.49
C PRO A 243 27.58 12.12 1.50
N GLY A 244 27.12 12.82 0.46
CA GLY A 244 25.74 13.25 0.30
C GLY A 244 24.85 12.28 -0.49
N ASN A 245 25.32 11.09 -0.77
CA ASN A 245 24.58 10.12 -1.57
C ASN A 245 23.64 9.26 -0.72
N GLY A 246 22.35 9.62 -0.69
CA GLY A 246 21.36 8.90 0.10
C GLY A 246 21.23 7.41 -0.23
N MET A 247 21.47 7.01 -1.48
CA MET A 247 21.40 5.61 -1.89
C MET A 247 22.55 4.79 -1.31
N VAL A 248 23.74 5.39 -1.16
CA VAL A 248 24.89 4.73 -0.53
C VAL A 248 24.61 4.50 0.95
N HIS A 249 24.07 5.49 1.65
CA HIS A 249 23.68 5.35 3.05
C HIS A 249 22.58 4.30 3.24
N LEU A 250 21.57 4.24 2.35
CA LEU A 250 20.57 3.16 2.41
C LEU A 250 21.19 1.78 2.19
N ALA A 251 22.09 1.65 1.23
CA ALA A 251 22.78 0.38 0.99
C ALA A 251 23.65 -0.04 2.19
N LEU A 252 24.31 0.90 2.86
CA LEU A 252 25.04 0.63 4.12
C LEU A 252 24.10 0.21 5.25
N ALA A 253 22.96 0.89 5.39
CA ALA A 253 21.94 0.53 6.38
C ALA A 253 21.44 -0.91 6.17
N ASP A 254 21.24 -1.34 4.91
CA ASP A 254 20.84 -2.70 4.58
C ASP A 254 21.91 -3.73 4.99
N ILE A 255 23.18 -3.45 4.70
CA ILE A 255 24.31 -4.30 5.13
C ILE A 255 24.39 -4.42 6.66
N TYR A 256 24.25 -3.29 7.38
CA TYR A 256 24.28 -3.31 8.85
C TYR A 256 23.07 -4.02 9.44
N ARG A 257 21.90 -3.92 8.80
CA ARG A 257 20.69 -4.67 9.20
C ARG A 257 20.92 -6.18 9.10
N GLU A 258 21.49 -6.65 8.01
CA GLU A 258 21.81 -8.08 7.84
C GLU A 258 22.88 -8.57 8.83
N LYS A 259 23.83 -7.70 9.15
CA LYS A 259 24.83 -7.96 10.20
C LYS A 259 24.26 -7.88 11.62
N LYS A 260 22.98 -7.50 11.78
CA LYS A 260 22.30 -7.27 13.07
C LYS A 260 22.92 -6.17 13.91
N ASP A 261 23.60 -5.24 13.29
CA ASP A 261 24.15 -4.03 13.92
C ASP A 261 23.09 -2.92 13.83
N ALA A 262 22.21 -2.89 14.82
CA ALA A 262 21.07 -1.98 14.83
C ALA A 262 21.47 -0.50 14.93
N GLU A 263 22.54 -0.21 15.67
CA GLU A 263 23.06 1.15 15.87
C GLU A 263 23.64 1.71 14.57
N ALA A 264 24.56 0.98 13.94
CA ALA A 264 25.14 1.39 12.67
C ALA A 264 24.08 1.50 11.57
N CYS A 265 23.11 0.57 11.53
CA CYS A 265 21.99 0.64 10.61
C CYS A 265 21.17 1.93 10.78
N PHE A 266 20.85 2.29 12.03
CA PHE A 266 20.07 3.47 12.32
C PHE A 266 20.82 4.76 11.96
N ASN A 267 22.11 4.85 12.31
CA ASN A 267 22.95 6.00 11.97
C ASN A 267 23.00 6.24 10.45
N GLU A 268 23.11 5.19 9.65
CA GLU A 268 23.09 5.31 8.19
C GLU A 268 21.70 5.72 7.66
N LEU A 269 20.63 5.26 8.29
CA LEU A 269 19.26 5.70 7.95
C LEU A 269 19.07 7.19 8.27
N GLU A 270 19.56 7.70 9.40
CA GLU A 270 19.49 9.12 9.73
C GLU A 270 20.18 9.98 8.67
N LEU A 271 21.39 9.58 8.25
CA LEU A 271 22.13 10.25 7.18
C LEU A 271 21.36 10.22 5.86
N ALA A 272 20.82 9.06 5.46
CA ALA A 272 20.01 8.94 4.24
C ALA A 272 18.76 9.82 4.27
N PHE A 273 18.08 9.86 5.42
CA PHE A 273 16.85 10.64 5.58
C PHE A 273 17.07 12.15 5.54
N ALA A 274 18.22 12.61 6.02
CA ALA A 274 18.60 14.02 5.98
C ALA A 274 18.85 14.53 4.55
N ILE A 275 19.02 13.66 3.55
CA ILE A 275 19.33 14.03 2.16
C ILE A 275 18.04 14.32 1.38
N PRO A 276 17.77 15.56 0.95
CA PRO A 276 16.51 15.92 0.28
C PRO A 276 16.30 15.27 -1.10
N SER A 277 17.39 14.93 -1.81
CA SER A 277 17.32 14.30 -3.14
C SER A 277 16.84 12.84 -3.12
N LEU A 278 16.86 12.19 -1.96
CA LEU A 278 16.31 10.84 -1.81
C LEU A 278 14.78 10.90 -1.77
N GLU A 279 14.15 10.09 -2.61
CA GLU A 279 12.70 10.04 -2.80
C GLU A 279 11.93 9.88 -1.48
N ILE A 280 10.98 10.77 -1.24
CA ILE A 280 10.21 10.80 0.02
C ILE A 280 9.40 9.52 0.22
N ASP A 281 8.80 8.96 -0.84
CA ASP A 281 7.99 7.75 -0.73
C ASP A 281 8.83 6.52 -0.36
N GLN A 282 10.13 6.51 -0.72
CA GLN A 282 11.07 5.48 -0.27
C GLN A 282 11.35 5.61 1.23
N LYS A 283 11.58 6.83 1.72
CA LYS A 283 11.76 7.11 3.15
C LYS A 283 10.51 6.73 3.97
N ILE A 284 9.33 7.09 3.49
CA ILE A 284 8.06 6.74 4.14
C ILE A 284 7.90 5.22 4.23
N ARG A 285 8.19 4.46 3.17
CA ARG A 285 8.14 2.99 3.24
C ARG A 285 9.06 2.40 4.30
N ILE A 286 10.24 3.00 4.51
CA ILE A 286 11.16 2.57 5.56
C ILE A 286 10.57 2.83 6.95
N ILE A 287 9.98 4.01 7.20
CA ILE A 287 9.28 4.32 8.46
C ILE A 287 8.15 3.32 8.70
N LEU A 288 7.31 3.08 7.70
CA LEU A 288 6.20 2.14 7.81
C LEU A 288 6.67 0.70 8.08
N GLY A 289 7.87 0.35 7.64
CA GLY A 289 8.50 -0.94 7.95
C GLY A 289 8.81 -1.18 9.43
N TYR A 290 8.79 -0.13 10.26
CA TYR A 290 8.89 -0.25 11.72
C TYR A 290 7.55 -0.57 12.40
N VAL A 291 6.42 -0.25 11.76
CA VAL A 291 5.07 -0.39 12.38
C VAL A 291 4.78 -1.81 12.90
N PRO A 292 5.06 -2.89 12.13
CA PRO A 292 4.87 -4.25 12.65
C PRO A 292 5.74 -4.60 13.86
N LYS A 293 6.77 -3.81 14.13
CA LYS A 293 7.73 -4.00 15.23
C LYS A 293 7.44 -3.11 16.43
N PHE A 294 6.36 -2.36 16.45
CA PHE A 294 6.03 -1.39 17.51
C PHE A 294 5.88 -1.96 18.92
N PRO A 295 5.63 -3.25 19.16
CA PRO A 295 5.81 -3.80 20.50
C PRO A 295 7.24 -3.64 21.06
N GLU A 296 8.26 -3.48 20.18
CA GLU A 296 9.64 -3.22 20.56
C GLU A 296 9.83 -1.70 20.80
N PRO A 297 10.28 -1.26 22.01
CA PRO A 297 10.41 0.18 22.34
C PRO A 297 11.31 0.95 21.36
N ASN A 298 12.41 0.34 20.94
CA ASN A 298 13.37 0.96 20.02
C ASN A 298 12.78 1.19 18.63
N ALA A 299 11.85 0.34 18.17
CA ALA A 299 11.22 0.49 16.86
C ALA A 299 10.36 1.76 16.78
N LYS A 300 9.60 2.06 17.85
CA LYS A 300 8.81 3.30 17.93
C LYS A 300 9.68 4.55 17.95
N ALA A 301 10.77 4.52 18.74
CA ALA A 301 11.69 5.65 18.85
C ALA A 301 12.39 5.91 17.50
N SER A 302 12.86 4.86 16.82
CA SER A 302 13.49 4.97 15.51
C SER A 302 12.55 5.53 14.45
N ALA A 303 11.31 5.02 14.39
CA ALA A 303 10.30 5.51 13.44
C ALA A 303 9.95 6.98 13.69
N LEU A 304 9.84 7.38 14.95
CA LEU A 304 9.58 8.76 15.35
C LEU A 304 10.71 9.71 14.92
N GLU A 305 11.96 9.34 15.21
CA GLU A 305 13.11 10.18 14.86
C GLU A 305 13.30 10.29 13.35
N LEU A 306 13.22 9.18 12.61
CA LEU A 306 13.29 9.21 11.14
C LEU A 306 12.18 10.07 10.53
N SER A 307 10.96 10.02 11.07
CA SER A 307 9.86 10.86 10.60
C SER A 307 10.08 12.35 10.92
N ARG A 308 10.72 12.66 12.04
CA ARG A 308 11.14 14.02 12.38
C ARG A 308 12.19 14.55 11.39
N ILE A 309 13.22 13.77 11.11
CA ILE A 309 14.27 14.13 10.13
C ILE A 309 13.63 14.35 8.74
N LEU A 310 12.63 13.53 8.40
CA LEU A 310 11.91 13.66 7.13
C LEU A 310 11.25 15.05 6.98
N THR A 311 10.67 15.62 8.05
CA THR A 311 10.06 16.97 7.98
C THR A 311 11.11 18.06 7.79
N VAL A 312 12.32 17.87 8.30
CA VAL A 312 13.44 18.82 8.12
C VAL A 312 13.97 18.75 6.68
N ALA A 313 14.10 17.54 6.13
CA ALA A 313 14.58 17.35 4.75
C ALA A 313 13.55 17.77 3.70
N HIS A 314 12.25 17.70 4.03
CA HIS A 314 11.14 18.00 3.12
C HIS A 314 10.11 18.97 3.73
N PRO A 315 10.48 20.22 4.05
CA PRO A 315 9.67 21.16 4.83
C PRO A 315 8.40 21.67 4.12
N SER A 316 8.29 21.45 2.81
CA SER A 316 7.16 21.86 1.99
C SER A 316 6.29 20.67 1.52
N VAL A 317 6.51 19.47 2.04
CA VAL A 317 5.78 18.27 1.61
C VAL A 317 4.85 17.79 2.71
N ALA A 318 3.54 17.88 2.49
CA ALA A 318 2.50 17.52 3.47
C ALA A 318 2.65 16.09 4.03
N LYS A 319 2.97 15.11 3.17
CA LYS A 319 3.17 13.71 3.57
C LYS A 319 4.24 13.53 4.66
N ALA A 320 5.28 14.39 4.67
CA ALA A 320 6.33 14.33 5.70
C ALA A 320 5.76 14.65 7.09
N PHE A 321 4.90 15.67 7.15
CA PHE A 321 4.24 16.07 8.40
C PHE A 321 3.13 15.08 8.79
N ALA A 322 2.39 14.55 7.83
CA ALA A 322 1.38 13.52 8.10
C ALA A 322 2.00 12.30 8.79
N ILE A 323 3.05 11.71 8.22
CA ILE A 323 3.70 10.53 8.82
C ILE A 323 4.37 10.85 10.15
N TYR A 324 4.92 12.07 10.33
CA TYR A 324 5.47 12.47 11.62
C TYR A 324 4.36 12.61 12.67
N GLY A 325 3.22 13.19 12.33
CA GLY A 325 2.03 13.24 13.19
C GLY A 325 1.59 11.83 13.61
N ASP A 326 1.50 10.89 12.66
CA ASP A 326 1.15 9.51 12.95
C ASP A 326 2.14 8.83 13.91
N MET A 327 3.44 9.06 13.73
CA MET A 327 4.46 8.52 14.64
C MET A 327 4.39 9.13 16.03
N LEU A 328 4.05 10.41 16.15
CA LEU A 328 3.78 11.07 17.44
C LEU A 328 2.56 10.44 18.13
N MET A 329 1.48 10.16 17.39
CA MET A 329 0.29 9.47 17.90
C MET A 329 0.64 8.07 18.44
N GLN A 330 1.41 7.29 17.69
CA GLN A 330 1.86 5.95 18.10
C GLN A 330 2.75 5.97 19.36
N ASN A 331 3.40 7.10 19.64
CA ASN A 331 4.21 7.33 20.83
C ASN A 331 3.45 8.05 21.96
N ALA A 332 2.12 8.15 21.86
CA ALA A 332 1.25 8.85 22.80
C ALA A 332 1.61 10.34 23.06
N LYS A 333 2.29 10.97 22.09
CA LYS A 333 2.68 12.38 22.12
C LYS A 333 1.61 13.27 21.47
N TYR A 334 0.39 13.16 21.97
CA TYR A 334 -0.81 13.77 21.38
C TYR A 334 -0.71 15.30 21.23
N LYS A 335 -0.14 15.99 22.24
CA LYS A 335 0.02 17.45 22.21
C LYS A 335 1.00 17.91 21.12
N GLU A 336 2.04 17.10 20.86
CA GLU A 336 3.01 17.38 19.80
C GLU A 336 2.45 17.07 18.40
N ALA A 337 1.55 16.08 18.27
CA ALA A 337 0.96 15.68 17.00
C ALA A 337 0.04 16.77 16.40
N LYS A 338 -0.72 17.47 17.23
CA LYS A 338 -1.70 18.48 16.78
C LYS A 338 -1.11 19.56 15.86
N PRO A 339 -0.05 20.31 16.24
CA PRO A 339 0.55 21.31 15.36
C PRO A 339 1.18 20.71 14.09
N VAL A 340 1.65 19.47 14.16
CA VAL A 340 2.25 18.77 13.02
C VAL A 340 1.18 18.42 11.99
N TYR A 341 0.02 17.91 12.40
CA TYR A 341 -1.12 17.68 11.49
C TYR A 341 -1.65 19.01 10.91
N LYS A 342 -1.73 20.07 11.69
CA LYS A 342 -2.10 21.40 11.17
C LYS A 342 -1.15 21.84 10.06
N ARG A 343 0.15 21.64 10.26
CA ARG A 343 1.15 21.96 9.22
C ARG A 343 0.97 21.09 7.97
N SER A 344 0.65 19.82 8.11
CA SER A 344 0.33 18.94 6.97
C SER A 344 -0.86 19.48 6.17
N ILE A 345 -1.95 19.85 6.85
CA ILE A 345 -3.18 20.38 6.24
C ILE A 345 -2.93 21.75 5.56
N GLU A 346 -2.10 22.61 6.15
CA GLU A 346 -1.71 23.88 5.53
C GLU A 346 -0.96 23.69 4.20
N LEU A 347 -0.22 22.60 4.07
CA LEU A 347 0.54 22.27 2.85
C LEU A 347 -0.32 21.55 1.81
N ASP A 348 -1.23 20.70 2.25
CA ASP A 348 -2.17 19.96 1.40
C ASP A 348 -3.41 19.59 2.22
N ASP A 349 -4.53 20.22 1.92
CA ASP A 349 -5.81 20.00 2.58
C ASP A 349 -6.65 18.86 1.95
N GLN A 350 -6.12 18.19 0.93
CA GLN A 350 -6.83 17.14 0.21
C GLN A 350 -6.65 15.73 0.82
N VAL A 351 -6.02 15.65 2.00
CA VAL A 351 -5.81 14.36 2.69
C VAL A 351 -6.77 14.23 3.87
N TYR A 352 -7.93 13.62 3.62
CA TYR A 352 -9.00 13.44 4.62
C TYR A 352 -8.53 12.82 5.94
N GLY A 353 -7.70 11.76 5.88
CA GLY A 353 -7.24 11.05 7.08
C GLY A 353 -6.50 11.93 8.08
N VAL A 354 -5.73 12.90 7.61
CA VAL A 354 -5.01 13.86 8.48
C VAL A 354 -6.00 14.80 9.17
N GLN A 355 -7.01 15.27 8.46
CA GLN A 355 -8.05 16.14 9.02
C GLN A 355 -8.88 15.39 10.08
N GLU A 356 -9.19 14.12 9.84
CA GLU A 356 -9.90 13.29 10.81
C GLU A 356 -9.09 13.10 12.10
N GLN A 357 -7.80 12.79 11.99
CA GLN A 357 -6.93 12.64 13.17
C GLN A 357 -6.81 13.94 13.97
N LEU A 358 -6.71 15.09 13.28
CA LEU A 358 -6.68 16.39 13.95
C LEU A 358 -7.96 16.63 14.78
N VAL A 359 -9.14 16.43 14.19
CA VAL A 359 -10.41 16.65 14.89
C VAL A 359 -10.59 15.67 16.06
N ARG A 360 -10.14 14.41 15.91
CA ARG A 360 -10.11 13.45 17.03
C ARG A 360 -9.25 13.92 18.20
N LEU A 361 -8.07 14.47 17.91
CA LEU A 361 -7.18 15.03 18.93
C LEU A 361 -7.79 16.24 19.62
N GLU A 362 -8.42 17.14 18.87
CA GLU A 362 -9.06 18.34 19.42
C GLU A 362 -10.23 17.99 20.35
N LEU A 363 -11.03 16.99 19.97
CA LEU A 363 -12.08 16.46 20.85
C LEU A 363 -11.50 15.80 22.10
N GLY A 364 -10.42 15.03 21.97
CA GLY A 364 -9.74 14.40 23.10
C GLY A 364 -9.14 15.40 24.08
N ASP A 365 -8.66 16.55 23.58
CA ASP A 365 -8.17 17.68 24.39
C ASP A 365 -9.29 18.55 24.96
N ASN A 366 -10.56 18.24 24.69
CA ASN A 366 -11.74 19.05 25.00
C ASN A 366 -11.71 20.46 24.35
N ASP A 367 -11.00 20.62 23.24
CA ASP A 367 -10.94 21.85 22.43
C ASP A 367 -12.07 21.85 21.39
N ILE A 368 -13.30 21.98 21.88
CA ILE A 368 -14.50 21.79 21.10
C ILE A 368 -14.66 22.84 19.99
N ASP A 369 -14.17 24.05 20.24
CA ASP A 369 -14.24 25.12 19.23
C ASP A 369 -13.31 24.87 18.06
N ALA A 370 -12.11 24.39 18.31
CA ALA A 370 -11.18 23.97 17.26
C ALA A 370 -11.75 22.76 16.47
N ALA A 371 -12.22 21.74 17.18
CA ALA A 371 -12.83 20.55 16.55
C ALA A 371 -14.02 20.89 15.65
N LEU A 372 -14.87 21.83 16.05
CA LEU A 372 -15.98 22.30 15.21
C LEU A 372 -15.48 23.06 13.99
N LYS A 373 -14.52 23.94 14.15
CA LYS A 373 -13.97 24.73 13.04
C LYS A 373 -13.30 23.83 12.02
N ASP A 374 -12.38 22.98 12.47
CA ASP A 374 -11.56 22.17 11.59
C ASP A 374 -12.38 21.00 10.99
N GLY A 375 -13.34 20.44 11.77
CA GLY A 375 -14.29 19.45 11.28
C GLY A 375 -15.26 19.98 10.23
N GLN A 376 -15.75 21.21 10.37
CA GLN A 376 -16.59 21.85 9.35
C GLN A 376 -15.80 22.19 8.09
N ASN A 377 -14.54 22.63 8.22
CA ASN A 377 -13.65 22.83 7.09
C ASN A 377 -13.43 21.51 6.34
N ALA A 378 -13.17 20.43 7.06
CA ALA A 378 -13.04 19.10 6.47
C ALA A 378 -14.30 18.66 5.72
N LEU A 379 -15.48 18.88 6.30
CA LEU A 379 -16.76 18.55 5.63
C LEU A 379 -17.07 19.44 4.43
N SER A 380 -16.51 20.64 4.35
CA SER A 380 -16.63 21.48 3.14
C SER A 380 -15.89 20.87 1.94
N LEU A 381 -14.80 20.17 2.20
CA LEU A 381 -13.98 19.47 1.19
C LEU A 381 -14.50 18.04 0.94
N PHE A 382 -14.91 17.37 2.02
CA PHE A 382 -15.28 15.95 2.03
C PHE A 382 -16.66 15.73 2.68
N PRO A 383 -17.76 16.17 2.04
CA PRO A 383 -19.09 16.22 2.69
C PRO A 383 -19.67 14.84 3.06
N ASN A 384 -19.23 13.79 2.37
CA ASN A 384 -19.79 12.44 2.53
C ASN A 384 -18.97 11.54 3.47
N GLN A 385 -18.15 12.11 4.34
CA GLN A 385 -17.36 11.35 5.30
C GLN A 385 -18.19 11.09 6.58
N ALA A 386 -18.57 9.84 6.78
CA ALA A 386 -19.41 9.45 7.91
C ALA A 386 -18.72 9.71 9.27
N TRP A 387 -17.42 9.34 9.41
CA TRP A 387 -16.66 9.60 10.63
C TRP A 387 -16.57 11.09 10.96
N MET A 388 -16.35 11.96 9.96
CA MET A 388 -16.29 13.40 10.23
C MET A 388 -17.63 13.96 10.65
N ASN A 389 -18.73 13.53 10.01
CA ASN A 389 -20.07 13.90 10.45
C ASN A 389 -20.34 13.47 11.90
N TYR A 390 -19.91 12.27 12.29
CA TYR A 390 -20.00 11.79 13.66
C TYR A 390 -19.23 12.68 14.63
N LEU A 391 -17.94 12.97 14.34
CA LEU A 391 -17.09 13.79 15.21
C LEU A 391 -17.65 15.20 15.40
N VAL A 392 -18.11 15.86 14.33
CA VAL A 392 -18.76 17.17 14.40
C VAL A 392 -20.08 17.08 15.16
N GLY A 393 -20.84 16.00 15.00
CA GLY A 393 -22.06 15.73 15.76
C GLY A 393 -21.80 15.63 17.26
N VAL A 394 -20.76 14.90 17.67
CA VAL A 394 -20.30 14.77 19.06
C VAL A 394 -19.83 16.13 19.60
N ALA A 395 -19.05 16.89 18.82
CA ALA A 395 -18.62 18.23 19.20
C ALA A 395 -19.83 19.17 19.49
N TYR A 396 -20.87 19.12 18.66
CA TYR A 396 -22.10 19.88 18.92
C TYR A 396 -22.89 19.36 20.13
N LEU A 397 -22.89 18.06 20.41
CA LEU A 397 -23.48 17.49 21.62
C LEU A 397 -22.77 18.06 22.87
N GLN A 398 -21.45 18.06 22.89
CA GLN A 398 -20.67 18.64 24.01
C GLN A 398 -20.94 20.14 24.18
N LYS A 399 -21.16 20.87 23.08
CA LYS A 399 -21.61 22.27 23.12
C LYS A 399 -23.08 22.46 23.51
N LYS A 400 -23.80 21.38 23.78
CA LYS A 400 -25.25 21.37 24.07
C LYS A 400 -26.11 21.96 22.92
N ASN A 401 -25.59 21.95 21.69
CA ASN A 401 -26.35 22.32 20.50
C ASN A 401 -27.01 21.07 19.89
N TYR A 402 -28.04 20.59 20.57
CA TYR A 402 -28.71 19.34 20.26
C TYR A 402 -29.31 19.29 18.85
N THR A 403 -29.81 20.43 18.32
CA THR A 403 -30.36 20.52 16.97
C THR A 403 -29.28 20.21 15.91
N LYS A 404 -28.13 20.83 16.01
CA LYS A 404 -27.01 20.57 15.08
C LYS A 404 -26.44 19.18 15.30
N ALA A 405 -26.28 18.75 16.55
CA ALA A 405 -25.83 17.39 16.86
C ALA A 405 -26.68 16.33 16.17
N LEU A 406 -28.03 16.42 16.30
CA LEU A 406 -28.96 15.53 15.62
C LEU A 406 -28.80 15.53 14.10
N SER A 407 -28.59 16.70 13.48
CA SER A 407 -28.42 16.79 12.03
C SER A 407 -27.21 16.00 11.55
N TYR A 408 -26.05 16.23 12.17
CA TYR A 408 -24.81 15.57 11.79
C TYR A 408 -24.82 14.06 12.12
N LEU A 409 -25.31 13.67 13.30
CA LEU A 409 -25.40 12.26 13.69
C LEU A 409 -26.38 11.48 12.79
N LYS A 410 -27.51 12.06 12.42
CA LYS A 410 -28.44 11.44 11.44
C LYS A 410 -27.80 11.32 10.06
N ASN A 411 -27.02 12.32 9.65
CA ASN A 411 -26.28 12.24 8.39
C ASN A 411 -25.27 11.08 8.42
N THR A 412 -24.55 10.89 9.54
CA THR A 412 -23.68 9.74 9.75
C THR A 412 -24.41 8.42 9.48
N THR A 413 -25.58 8.21 10.08
CA THR A 413 -26.35 6.95 9.91
C THR A 413 -26.94 6.77 8.51
N SER A 414 -26.98 7.84 7.71
CA SER A 414 -27.40 7.79 6.31
C SER A 414 -26.24 7.48 5.36
N LEU A 415 -25.03 7.91 5.72
CA LEU A 415 -23.83 7.72 4.93
C LEU A 415 -23.17 6.36 5.18
N GLU A 416 -23.30 5.83 6.39
CA GLU A 416 -22.66 4.58 6.79
C GLU A 416 -23.70 3.51 7.14
N LEU A 417 -23.52 2.31 6.57
CA LEU A 417 -24.43 1.18 6.76
C LEU A 417 -23.73 -0.11 7.19
N GLN A 418 -22.40 -0.14 7.17
CA GLN A 418 -21.62 -1.36 7.36
C GLN A 418 -20.66 -1.31 8.56
N ASP A 419 -20.08 -0.13 8.86
CA ASP A 419 -19.20 0.06 10.00
C ASP A 419 -20.02 0.00 11.30
N LYS A 420 -20.05 -1.19 11.90
CA LYS A 420 -20.82 -1.45 13.13
C LYS A 420 -20.32 -0.63 14.31
N ASP A 421 -19.01 -0.36 14.38
CA ASP A 421 -18.43 0.40 15.48
C ASP A 421 -18.84 1.87 15.39
N LEU A 422 -18.77 2.47 14.20
CA LEU A 422 -19.26 3.84 13.99
C LEU A 422 -20.76 3.93 14.24
N LEU A 423 -21.54 2.99 13.73
CA LEU A 423 -23.00 2.99 13.93
C LEU A 423 -23.35 2.85 15.42
N SER A 424 -22.68 1.96 16.16
CA SER A 424 -22.89 1.82 17.60
C SER A 424 -22.58 3.14 18.34
N GLN A 425 -21.44 3.75 18.06
CA GLN A 425 -21.07 5.04 18.68
C GLN A 425 -22.07 6.16 18.30
N CYS A 426 -22.48 6.20 17.04
CA CYS A 426 -23.40 7.21 16.55
C CYS A 426 -24.79 7.07 17.19
N PHE A 427 -25.32 5.85 17.30
CA PHE A 427 -26.61 5.62 17.95
C PHE A 427 -26.54 5.86 19.46
N SER A 428 -25.38 5.59 20.12
CA SER A 428 -25.14 5.99 21.50
C SER A 428 -25.25 7.52 21.66
N ALA A 429 -24.53 8.27 20.83
CA ALA A 429 -24.57 9.73 20.85
C ALA A 429 -25.98 10.29 20.52
N LEU A 430 -26.73 9.66 19.63
CA LEU A 430 -28.14 9.99 19.39
C LEU A 430 -28.99 9.75 20.64
N GLY A 431 -28.74 8.66 21.37
CA GLY A 431 -29.37 8.37 22.67
C GLY A 431 -29.14 9.48 23.68
N ASP A 432 -27.88 9.94 23.81
CA ASP A 432 -27.53 11.06 24.69
C ASP A 432 -28.26 12.35 24.27
N VAL A 433 -28.27 12.68 22.97
CA VAL A 433 -28.97 13.89 22.47
C VAL A 433 -30.47 13.83 22.77
N TYR A 434 -31.14 12.69 22.52
CA TYR A 434 -32.59 12.57 22.81
C TYR A 434 -32.85 12.60 24.32
N HIS A 435 -31.98 12.03 25.15
CA HIS A 435 -32.10 12.15 26.61
C HIS A 435 -32.08 13.63 27.06
N GLU A 436 -31.10 14.38 26.58
CA GLU A 436 -30.96 15.80 26.90
C GLU A 436 -32.16 16.64 26.42
N GLN A 437 -32.83 16.21 25.34
CA GLN A 437 -34.09 16.79 24.86
C GLN A 437 -35.31 16.26 25.62
N LYS A 438 -35.14 15.36 26.58
CA LYS A 438 -36.20 14.72 27.37
C LYS A 438 -37.14 13.83 26.53
N ASP A 439 -36.71 13.39 25.35
CA ASP A 439 -37.40 12.40 24.51
C ASP A 439 -36.93 10.98 24.89
N ASN A 440 -37.38 10.51 26.05
CA ASN A 440 -36.93 9.24 26.62
C ASN A 440 -37.20 8.05 25.68
N ALA A 441 -38.32 8.08 24.92
CA ALA A 441 -38.66 6.98 24.02
C ALA A 441 -37.64 6.83 22.89
N LYS A 442 -37.28 7.95 22.23
CA LYS A 442 -36.24 7.94 21.19
C LYS A 442 -34.83 7.69 21.74
N SER A 443 -34.55 8.17 22.96
CA SER A 443 -33.29 7.87 23.64
C SER A 443 -33.11 6.36 23.82
N ASP A 444 -34.14 5.69 24.38
CA ASP A 444 -34.12 4.26 24.61
C ASP A 444 -34.00 3.46 23.29
N GLU A 445 -34.75 3.86 22.23
CA GLU A 445 -34.64 3.24 20.91
C GLU A 445 -33.24 3.38 20.34
N ALA A 446 -32.61 4.56 20.46
CA ALA A 446 -31.26 4.80 19.96
C ALA A 446 -30.22 3.94 20.69
N TYR A 447 -30.30 3.85 22.02
CA TYR A 447 -29.42 2.97 22.78
C TYR A 447 -29.61 1.50 22.46
N ASP A 448 -30.85 1.04 22.32
CA ASP A 448 -31.13 -0.36 21.91
C ASP A 448 -30.53 -0.62 20.52
N ARG A 449 -30.60 0.31 19.59
CA ARG A 449 -29.95 0.21 18.28
C ARG A 449 -28.41 0.21 18.38
N SER A 450 -27.83 1.06 19.23
CA SER A 450 -26.40 1.04 19.49
C SER A 450 -25.92 -0.35 19.92
N LEU A 451 -26.60 -0.95 20.90
CA LEU A 451 -26.29 -2.27 21.42
C LEU A 451 -26.60 -3.42 20.42
N THR A 452 -27.45 -3.18 19.41
CA THR A 452 -27.64 -4.13 18.30
C THR A 452 -26.39 -4.20 17.41
N TYR A 453 -25.72 -3.09 17.20
CA TYR A 453 -24.48 -3.03 16.41
C TYR A 453 -23.25 -3.51 17.20
N ASN A 454 -23.14 -3.11 18.46
CA ASN A 454 -22.08 -3.54 19.37
C ASN A 454 -22.66 -3.79 20.78
N PRO A 455 -23.00 -5.06 21.12
CA PRO A 455 -23.53 -5.41 22.45
C PRO A 455 -22.58 -5.13 23.60
N ASP A 456 -21.27 -5.04 23.33
CA ASP A 456 -20.20 -4.82 24.30
C ASP A 456 -19.71 -3.37 24.33
N ASN A 457 -20.50 -2.42 23.81
CA ASN A 457 -20.18 -1.01 23.97
C ASN A 457 -20.40 -0.58 25.42
N ALA A 458 -19.31 -0.59 26.20
CA ALA A 458 -19.35 -0.35 27.64
C ALA A 458 -19.92 1.05 27.98
N TYR A 459 -19.62 2.08 27.19
CA TYR A 459 -20.15 3.42 27.39
C TYR A 459 -21.65 3.47 27.14
N THR A 460 -22.14 2.85 26.07
CA THR A 460 -23.58 2.75 25.81
C THR A 460 -24.31 2.00 26.93
N LEU A 461 -23.76 0.86 27.35
CA LEU A 461 -24.31 0.07 28.46
C LEU A 461 -24.42 0.89 29.73
N ASN A 462 -23.36 1.62 30.08
CA ASN A 462 -23.33 2.48 31.26
C ASN A 462 -24.32 3.64 31.18
N ASN A 463 -24.28 4.42 30.10
CA ASN A 463 -25.13 5.62 29.98
C ASN A 463 -26.61 5.25 29.93
N TYR A 464 -26.96 4.22 29.18
CA TYR A 464 -28.34 3.73 29.13
C TYR A 464 -28.83 3.24 30.51
N ALA A 465 -28.00 2.46 31.20
CA ALA A 465 -28.29 1.98 32.55
C ALA A 465 -28.51 3.14 33.52
N TYR A 466 -27.62 4.13 33.49
CA TYR A 466 -27.72 5.33 34.30
C TYR A 466 -29.04 6.06 34.08
N TYR A 467 -29.42 6.34 32.82
CA TYR A 467 -30.64 7.08 32.53
C TYR A 467 -31.91 6.31 32.89
N LEU A 468 -31.93 4.99 32.73
CA LEU A 468 -33.00 4.16 33.24
C LEU A 468 -33.11 4.24 34.77
N SER A 469 -31.99 4.24 35.48
CA SER A 469 -31.96 4.31 36.95
C SER A 469 -32.46 5.66 37.49
N VAL A 470 -32.08 6.76 36.83
CA VAL A 470 -32.56 8.11 37.18
C VAL A 470 -34.08 8.20 37.05
N ARG A 471 -34.65 7.57 36.00
CA ARG A 471 -36.12 7.50 35.82
C ARG A 471 -36.83 6.49 36.72
N GLY A 472 -36.07 5.61 37.38
CA GLY A 472 -36.61 4.48 38.17
C GLY A 472 -37.27 3.41 37.33
N GLU A 473 -36.90 3.31 36.04
CA GLU A 473 -37.47 2.38 35.06
C GLU A 473 -36.57 1.20 34.78
N ARG A 474 -37.14 0.02 34.61
CA ARG A 474 -36.43 -1.20 34.17
C ARG A 474 -35.10 -1.42 34.93
N LEU A 475 -35.11 -1.25 36.28
CA LEU A 475 -33.92 -1.31 37.11
C LEU A 475 -33.14 -2.62 36.98
N ASP A 476 -33.82 -3.75 36.72
CA ASP A 476 -33.13 -5.03 36.52
C ASP A 476 -32.35 -5.05 35.20
N LYS A 477 -32.92 -4.50 34.13
CA LYS A 477 -32.18 -4.30 32.85
C LYS A 477 -31.00 -3.37 33.07
N ALA A 478 -31.20 -2.27 33.79
CA ALA A 478 -30.14 -1.30 34.10
C ALA A 478 -29.01 -1.96 34.91
N ALA A 479 -29.33 -2.75 35.93
CA ALA A 479 -28.35 -3.47 36.73
C ALA A 479 -27.52 -4.45 35.89
N ALA A 480 -28.19 -5.23 35.02
CA ALA A 480 -27.49 -6.18 34.15
C ALA A 480 -26.53 -5.48 33.18
N MET A 481 -26.97 -4.35 32.55
CA MET A 481 -26.14 -3.58 31.62
C MET A 481 -24.95 -2.92 32.33
N SER A 482 -25.18 -2.28 33.49
CA SER A 482 -24.11 -1.63 34.23
C SER A 482 -23.09 -2.61 34.80
N LYS A 483 -23.56 -3.80 35.25
CA LYS A 483 -22.67 -4.88 35.65
C LYS A 483 -21.77 -5.32 34.49
N HIS A 484 -22.36 -5.52 33.32
CA HIS A 484 -21.63 -5.91 32.13
C HIS A 484 -20.61 -4.83 31.69
N ALA A 485 -20.98 -3.55 31.77
CA ALA A 485 -20.04 -2.44 31.51
C ALA A 485 -18.80 -2.49 32.43
N ASN A 486 -19.01 -2.79 33.73
CA ASN A 486 -17.93 -2.96 34.71
C ASN A 486 -17.07 -4.22 34.46
N GLU A 487 -17.65 -5.28 33.91
CA GLU A 487 -16.91 -6.49 33.49
C GLU A 487 -16.02 -6.20 32.26
N LEU A 488 -16.50 -5.38 31.32
CA LEU A 488 -15.76 -4.99 30.11
C LEU A 488 -14.63 -3.99 30.40
N GLN A 489 -14.88 -3.02 31.28
CA GLN A 489 -13.91 -2.00 31.67
C GLN A 489 -13.85 -1.87 33.20
N PRO A 490 -13.14 -2.76 33.87
CA PRO A 490 -13.00 -2.73 35.32
C PRO A 490 -12.21 -1.51 35.79
N ASN A 491 -12.45 -1.14 37.05
CA ASN A 491 -11.81 0.01 37.72
C ASN A 491 -12.09 1.36 37.02
N THR A 492 -13.26 1.48 36.41
CA THR A 492 -13.73 2.76 35.82
C THR A 492 -14.68 3.42 36.83
N PRO A 493 -14.26 4.52 37.50
CA PRO A 493 -15.01 5.13 38.62
C PRO A 493 -16.45 5.48 38.26
N SER A 494 -16.70 6.02 37.07
CA SER A 494 -18.04 6.40 36.62
C SER A 494 -18.95 5.19 36.37
N PHE A 495 -18.40 4.03 35.98
CA PHE A 495 -19.18 2.81 35.79
C PHE A 495 -19.50 2.16 37.13
N GLU A 496 -18.56 2.16 38.05
CA GLU A 496 -18.75 1.65 39.41
C GLU A 496 -19.80 2.49 40.18
N ASP A 497 -19.75 3.81 40.04
CA ASP A 497 -20.73 4.75 40.61
C ASP A 497 -22.14 4.49 40.01
N THR A 498 -22.24 4.37 38.68
CA THR A 498 -23.52 4.05 38.03
C THR A 498 -24.13 2.76 38.57
N TYR A 499 -23.32 1.72 38.76
CA TYR A 499 -23.82 0.46 39.30
C TYR A 499 -24.22 0.58 40.77
N ALA A 500 -23.43 1.30 41.56
CA ALA A 500 -23.80 1.63 42.95
C ALA A 500 -25.12 2.37 43.03
N TRP A 501 -25.32 3.38 42.18
CA TRP A 501 -26.57 4.15 42.12
C TRP A 501 -27.77 3.27 41.72
N ILE A 502 -27.64 2.38 40.75
CA ILE A 502 -28.70 1.45 40.38
C ILE A 502 -29.05 0.52 41.55
N LEU A 503 -28.07 -0.04 42.25
CA LEU A 503 -28.30 -0.87 43.45
C LEU A 503 -29.01 -0.07 44.56
N PHE A 504 -28.62 1.21 44.72
CA PHE A 504 -29.31 2.12 45.66
C PHE A 504 -30.80 2.29 45.25
N ARG A 505 -31.09 2.51 43.98
CA ARG A 505 -32.48 2.60 43.46
C ARG A 505 -33.25 1.29 43.63
N GLN A 506 -32.58 0.15 43.59
CA GLN A 506 -33.14 -1.17 43.90
C GLN A 506 -33.25 -1.42 45.41
N LYS A 507 -32.84 -0.51 46.28
CA LYS A 507 -32.80 -0.62 47.75
C LYS A 507 -31.81 -1.69 48.26
N SER A 508 -30.86 -2.13 47.45
CA SER A 508 -29.75 -3.01 47.84
C SER A 508 -28.60 -2.20 48.43
N TYR A 509 -28.85 -1.51 49.53
CA TYR A 509 -27.93 -0.52 50.11
C TYR A 509 -26.57 -1.10 50.54
N PRO A 510 -26.49 -2.31 51.14
CA PRO A 510 -25.19 -2.89 51.47
C PRO A 510 -24.30 -3.14 50.24
N GLU A 511 -24.87 -3.65 49.17
CA GLU A 511 -24.15 -3.90 47.88
C GLU A 511 -23.80 -2.59 47.21
N ALA A 512 -24.72 -1.60 47.23
CA ALA A 512 -24.46 -0.23 46.71
C ALA A 512 -23.25 0.40 47.40
N ARG A 513 -23.11 0.22 48.71
CA ARG A 513 -21.97 0.69 49.49
C ARG A 513 -20.63 0.12 48.95
N VAL A 514 -20.60 -1.20 48.70
CA VAL A 514 -19.38 -1.86 48.23
C VAL A 514 -18.91 -1.27 46.89
N TRP A 515 -19.86 -0.95 45.99
CA TRP A 515 -19.52 -0.44 44.68
C TRP A 515 -19.15 1.06 44.68
N ILE A 516 -19.83 1.89 45.48
CA ILE A 516 -19.46 3.29 45.60
C ILE A 516 -18.10 3.49 46.29
N GLU A 517 -17.77 2.63 47.26
CA GLU A 517 -16.44 2.66 47.91
C GLU A 517 -15.34 2.28 46.90
N LYS A 518 -15.58 1.36 45.97
CA LYS A 518 -14.66 1.10 44.85
C LYS A 518 -14.52 2.30 43.93
N ALA A 519 -15.62 2.93 43.53
CA ALA A 519 -15.60 4.10 42.70
C ALA A 519 -14.75 5.20 43.28
N LEU A 520 -14.92 5.49 44.59
CA LEU A 520 -14.13 6.49 45.31
C LEU A 520 -12.63 6.14 45.42
N VAL A 521 -12.30 4.85 45.52
CA VAL A 521 -10.88 4.41 45.54
C VAL A 521 -10.22 4.59 44.18
N HIS A 522 -10.93 4.35 43.11
CA HIS A 522 -10.41 4.46 41.74
C HIS A 522 -10.45 5.90 41.19
N ASP A 523 -11.29 6.78 41.80
CA ASP A 523 -11.43 8.17 41.41
C ASP A 523 -10.32 9.06 42.00
N LYS A 524 -9.40 9.48 41.14
CA LYS A 524 -8.30 10.39 41.51
C LYS A 524 -8.73 11.86 41.63
N ASP A 525 -9.85 12.20 41.00
CA ASP A 525 -10.32 13.57 40.85
C ASP A 525 -11.36 13.95 41.92
N HIS A 526 -11.76 13.00 42.76
CA HIS A 526 -12.71 13.19 43.86
C HIS A 526 -14.07 13.78 43.42
N SER A 527 -14.79 12.98 42.60
CA SER A 527 -16.09 13.38 42.04
C SER A 527 -17.11 13.77 43.11
N ALA A 528 -17.57 14.99 43.04
CA ALA A 528 -18.62 15.50 43.94
C ALA A 528 -19.93 14.69 43.87
N VAL A 529 -20.24 14.10 42.70
CA VAL A 529 -21.43 13.24 42.50
C VAL A 529 -21.28 11.93 43.25
N GLN A 530 -20.12 11.31 43.20
CA GLN A 530 -19.85 10.03 43.90
C GLN A 530 -19.92 10.22 45.44
N GLU A 531 -19.37 11.33 45.96
CA GLU A 531 -19.47 11.67 47.38
C GLU A 531 -20.94 11.90 47.81
N GLU A 532 -21.76 12.55 46.95
CA GLU A 532 -23.18 12.73 47.22
C GLU A 532 -23.91 11.37 47.23
N HIS A 533 -23.68 10.52 46.23
CA HIS A 533 -24.27 9.18 46.17
C HIS A 533 -23.85 8.33 47.38
N TYR A 534 -22.59 8.42 47.81
CA TYR A 534 -22.14 7.72 49.01
C TYR A 534 -22.85 8.19 50.26
N GLY A 535 -23.02 9.51 50.42
CA GLY A 535 -23.82 10.07 51.50
C GLY A 535 -25.27 9.54 51.51
N ASP A 536 -25.91 9.48 50.35
CA ASP A 536 -27.27 8.96 50.21
C ASP A 536 -27.35 7.48 50.62
N ILE A 537 -26.39 6.65 50.21
CA ILE A 537 -26.30 5.24 50.58
C ILE A 537 -26.10 5.09 52.08
N MET A 538 -25.20 5.86 52.71
CA MET A 538 -24.93 5.77 54.15
C MET A 538 -26.14 6.18 55.00
N PHE A 539 -26.91 7.15 54.53
CA PHE A 539 -28.16 7.54 55.17
C PHE A 539 -29.14 6.33 55.27
N TYR A 540 -29.36 5.61 54.16
CA TYR A 540 -30.26 4.47 54.18
C TYR A 540 -29.70 3.23 54.90
N LEU A 541 -28.40 3.17 55.12
CA LEU A 541 -27.76 2.17 56.01
C LEU A 541 -27.86 2.55 57.48
N GLY A 542 -28.42 3.71 57.82
CA GLY A 542 -28.64 4.19 59.19
C GLY A 542 -27.47 5.00 59.77
N ASP A 543 -26.38 5.23 59.04
CA ASP A 543 -25.26 6.05 59.48
C ASP A 543 -25.43 7.49 58.99
N THR A 544 -26.30 8.23 59.70
CA THR A 544 -26.55 9.64 59.41
C THR A 544 -25.32 10.53 59.55
N ASN A 545 -24.35 10.18 60.42
CA ASN A 545 -23.15 10.97 60.59
C ASN A 545 -22.22 10.84 59.39
N ALA A 546 -21.96 9.63 58.91
CA ALA A 546 -21.22 9.39 57.69
C ALA A 546 -21.95 10.00 56.45
N ALA A 547 -23.26 9.95 56.39
CA ALA A 547 -24.03 10.58 55.33
C ALA A 547 -23.76 12.09 55.24
N VAL A 548 -23.88 12.80 56.37
CA VAL A 548 -23.64 14.27 56.43
C VAL A 548 -22.18 14.62 56.13
N GLU A 549 -21.22 13.79 56.55
CA GLU A 549 -19.81 13.97 56.23
C GLU A 549 -19.56 13.93 54.73
N ASN A 550 -20.08 12.90 54.06
CA ASN A 550 -19.91 12.74 52.60
C ASN A 550 -20.67 13.81 51.79
N TRP A 551 -21.87 14.21 52.19
CA TRP A 551 -22.56 15.35 51.59
C TRP A 551 -21.77 16.66 51.74
N LYS A 552 -21.04 16.88 52.85
CA LYS A 552 -20.15 18.05 53.02
C LYS A 552 -18.97 17.95 52.05
N LYS A 553 -18.34 16.77 51.93
CA LYS A 553 -17.27 16.54 50.94
C LYS A 553 -17.75 16.79 49.51
N ALA A 554 -18.94 16.31 49.17
CA ALA A 554 -19.55 16.59 47.88
C ALA A 554 -19.69 18.10 47.64
N LYS A 555 -20.12 18.88 48.65
CA LYS A 555 -20.21 20.33 48.53
C LYS A 555 -18.84 21.00 48.36
N GLU A 556 -17.83 20.57 49.14
CA GLU A 556 -16.45 21.05 49.05
C GLU A 556 -15.85 20.75 47.67
N ASN A 557 -16.17 19.59 47.08
CA ASN A 557 -15.75 19.17 45.72
C ASN A 557 -16.60 19.81 44.59
N GLY A 558 -17.50 20.73 44.94
CA GLY A 558 -18.22 21.56 43.98
C GLY A 558 -19.53 20.95 43.44
N ALA A 559 -20.18 20.05 44.19
CA ALA A 559 -21.51 19.56 43.85
C ALA A 559 -22.50 20.69 43.58
N LYS A 560 -23.27 20.55 42.49
CA LYS A 560 -24.29 21.53 42.07
C LYS A 560 -25.73 21.07 42.36
N SER A 561 -25.87 20.07 43.24
CA SER A 561 -27.18 19.52 43.61
C SER A 561 -28.00 20.60 44.36
N PRO A 562 -29.20 20.91 43.91
CA PRO A 562 -30.05 21.97 44.54
C PRO A 562 -30.56 21.55 45.94
N VAL A 563 -30.51 20.24 46.23
CA VAL A 563 -31.00 19.69 47.52
C VAL A 563 -29.89 19.41 48.52
N LEU A 564 -28.63 19.47 48.10
CA LEU A 564 -27.48 19.06 48.94
C LEU A 564 -27.38 19.85 50.26
N GLU A 565 -27.56 21.18 50.22
CA GLU A 565 -27.57 21.99 51.44
C GLU A 565 -28.68 21.58 52.42
N ARG A 566 -29.85 21.25 51.89
CA ARG A 566 -30.95 20.75 52.70
C ARG A 566 -30.64 19.39 53.28
N LYS A 567 -30.04 18.45 52.52
CA LYS A 567 -29.58 17.15 52.99
C LYS A 567 -28.64 17.31 54.20
N ILE A 568 -27.68 18.24 54.10
CA ILE A 568 -26.71 18.54 55.16
C ILE A 568 -27.41 19.13 56.42
N ASN A 569 -28.25 20.14 56.21
CA ASN A 569 -28.86 20.90 57.32
C ASN A 569 -29.96 20.10 58.02
N GLU A 570 -30.80 19.42 57.26
CA GLU A 570 -31.90 18.61 57.79
C GLU A 570 -31.44 17.21 58.21
N ARG A 571 -30.18 16.86 57.88
CA ARG A 571 -29.58 15.53 58.14
C ARG A 571 -30.47 14.39 57.61
N LYS A 572 -31.07 14.57 56.41
CA LYS A 572 -32.03 13.67 55.77
C LYS A 572 -31.74 13.54 54.28
N TYR A 573 -32.03 12.34 53.73
CA TYR A 573 -32.13 12.19 52.31
C TYR A 573 -33.28 13.03 51.77
N ILE A 574 -33.00 13.75 50.71
CA ILE A 574 -33.98 14.56 49.97
C ILE A 574 -33.76 14.22 48.49
N GLU A 575 -34.83 13.76 47.84
CA GLU A 575 -34.80 13.38 46.42
C GLU A 575 -34.75 14.58 45.48
#